data_4e016b1d79465621872053d4a9f8ce0c
#
_entry.id   4e016b1d79465621872053d4a9f8ce0c
#
_cell.length_a   1.000
_cell.length_b   1.000
_cell.length_c   1.000
_cell.angle_alpha   90.00
_cell.angle_beta   90.00
_cell.angle_gamma   90.00
#
_symmetry.space_group_name_H-M   'P 1'
#
loop_
_entity.id
_entity.type
_entity.pdbx_description
1 polymer ?
#
loop_
_entity_poly.entity_id
_entity_poly.type
_entity_poly.pdbx_seq_one_letter_code
_entity_poly.pdbx_strand_id
1 'polypeptide(L)'
;MHKIQRKGFLFSQSPWTWFAIAVSIVILDLWTKHLASSAFEYNEKKEVFSFFNLTLRHNTGAAFSFLANAGGWQRWFFTILTTVVSIVLVVWITRVGRYRVLEPLGLALVLGGALGNLYDRVTLGYVVDFIEFHWKNRHFFPAFNIADMAISCGAALLIFDNLLFSHKREAGSRDTRAEESRTKEDQFKRAPK
;
A
#
# COMPACT_ATOMS: atom_id res chain seq x y z
N MET A 1 7.83 -26.22 35.37
CA MET A 1 8.15 -24.94 34.76
C MET A 1 6.97 -24.50 33.90
N HIS A 2 6.14 -23.57 34.38
CA HIS A 2 4.98 -23.04 33.66
C HIS A 2 5.47 -22.08 32.56
N LYS A 3 5.21 -22.45 31.29
CA LYS A 3 5.35 -21.50 30.18
C LYS A 3 4.26 -20.44 30.34
N ILE A 4 4.65 -19.25 30.75
CA ILE A 4 3.79 -18.06 30.70
C ILE A 4 3.53 -17.78 29.23
N GLN A 5 2.36 -18.19 28.75
CA GLN A 5 1.83 -17.72 27.47
C GLN A 5 1.52 -16.23 27.65
N ARG A 6 2.37 -15.36 27.13
CA ARG A 6 2.04 -13.95 26.94
C ARG A 6 0.87 -13.89 25.93
N LYS A 7 -0.34 -13.78 26.44
CA LYS A 7 -1.50 -13.32 25.67
C LYS A 7 -1.24 -11.86 25.30
N GLY A 8 -0.49 -11.60 24.22
CA GLY A 8 -0.46 -10.29 23.61
C GLY A 8 -1.87 -9.94 23.17
N PHE A 9 -2.32 -8.73 23.50
CA PHE A 9 -3.59 -8.16 23.07
C PHE A 9 -3.59 -8.14 21.53
N LEU A 10 -4.33 -9.08 20.95
CA LEU A 10 -4.25 -9.37 19.53
C LEU A 10 -5.45 -8.78 18.84
N PHE A 11 -5.23 -7.76 18.00
CA PHE A 11 -6.09 -7.60 16.86
C PHE A 11 -6.15 -8.95 16.13
N SER A 12 -7.35 -9.48 15.99
CA SER A 12 -7.56 -10.74 15.29
C SER A 12 -6.98 -10.63 13.89
N GLN A 13 -6.00 -11.46 13.61
CA GLN A 13 -5.22 -11.45 12.39
C GLN A 13 -5.90 -12.21 11.26
N SER A 14 -7.21 -11.99 11.19
CA SER A 14 -8.01 -12.41 10.04
C SER A 14 -7.68 -11.52 8.84
N PRO A 15 -7.55 -12.06 7.63
CA PRO A 15 -7.41 -11.27 6.41
C PRO A 15 -8.50 -10.20 6.27
N TRP A 16 -9.67 -10.43 6.81
CA TRP A 16 -10.80 -9.50 6.78
C TRP A 16 -10.53 -8.18 7.51
N THR A 17 -9.72 -8.19 8.57
CA THR A 17 -9.29 -6.94 9.25
C THR A 17 -8.52 -6.04 8.29
N TRP A 18 -7.62 -6.61 7.52
CA TRP A 18 -6.79 -5.89 6.57
C TRP A 18 -7.59 -5.39 5.37
N PHE A 19 -8.53 -6.19 4.88
CA PHE A 19 -9.47 -5.75 3.85
C PHE A 19 -10.39 -4.64 4.35
N ALA A 20 -10.85 -4.68 5.61
CA ALA A 20 -11.62 -3.59 6.20
C ALA A 20 -10.82 -2.27 6.24
N ILE A 21 -9.53 -2.32 6.58
CA ILE A 21 -8.63 -1.16 6.52
C ILE A 21 -8.50 -0.65 5.07
N ALA A 22 -8.25 -1.53 4.11
CA ALA A 22 -8.16 -1.14 2.70
C ALA A 22 -9.46 -0.46 2.21
N VAL A 23 -10.62 -1.02 2.53
CA VAL A 23 -11.94 -0.42 2.20
C VAL A 23 -12.11 0.94 2.87
N SER A 24 -11.70 1.09 4.14
CA SER A 24 -11.76 2.38 4.85
C SER A 24 -10.91 3.45 4.16
N ILE A 25 -9.73 3.10 3.65
CA ILE A 25 -8.88 4.00 2.87
C ILE A 25 -9.56 4.40 1.56
N VAL A 26 -10.15 3.45 0.83
CA VAL A 26 -10.91 3.75 -0.41
C VAL A 26 -12.04 4.74 -0.12
N ILE A 27 -12.84 4.48 0.92
CA ILE A 27 -13.96 5.35 1.30
C ILE A 27 -13.46 6.76 1.64
N LEU A 28 -12.41 6.86 2.45
CA LEU A 28 -11.84 8.13 2.85
C LEU A 28 -11.28 8.91 1.65
N ASP A 29 -10.56 8.22 0.76
CA ASP A 29 -10.00 8.81 -0.45
C ASP A 29 -11.10 9.36 -1.38
N LEU A 30 -12.09 8.54 -1.72
CA LEU A 30 -13.19 8.94 -2.61
C LEU A 30 -14.03 10.06 -1.99
N TRP A 31 -14.27 10.01 -0.69
CA TRP A 31 -15.01 11.05 0.01
C TRP A 31 -14.27 12.38 -0.02
N THR A 32 -12.96 12.39 0.29
CA THR A 32 -12.16 13.63 0.27
C THR A 32 -11.99 14.20 -1.13
N LYS A 33 -11.83 13.35 -2.15
CA LYS A 33 -11.80 13.75 -3.56
C LYS A 33 -13.12 14.37 -4.01
N HIS A 34 -14.25 13.79 -3.58
CA HIS A 34 -15.58 14.36 -3.85
C HIS A 34 -15.74 15.74 -3.19
N LEU A 35 -15.32 15.90 -1.93
CA LEU A 35 -15.33 17.19 -1.25
C LEU A 35 -14.48 18.23 -1.99
N ALA A 36 -13.27 17.86 -2.39
CA ALA A 36 -12.38 18.75 -3.13
C ALA A 36 -12.99 19.16 -4.49
N SER A 37 -13.52 18.19 -5.24
CA SER A 37 -14.17 18.44 -6.54
C SER A 37 -15.44 19.29 -6.44
N SER A 38 -16.11 19.27 -5.28
CA SER A 38 -17.31 20.09 -5.03
C SER A 38 -16.98 21.48 -4.51
N ALA A 39 -15.81 21.67 -3.91
CA ALA A 39 -15.42 22.91 -3.23
C ALA A 39 -14.51 23.81 -4.07
N PHE A 40 -13.84 23.28 -5.10
CA PHE A 40 -12.84 24.01 -5.89
C PHE A 40 -13.11 23.88 -7.39
N GLU A 41 -12.81 24.96 -8.12
CA GLU A 41 -12.69 24.90 -9.58
C GLU A 41 -11.35 24.30 -10.02
N TYR A 42 -11.28 23.80 -11.23
CA TYR A 42 -10.05 23.22 -11.78
C TYR A 42 -8.91 24.25 -11.78
N ASN A 43 -7.75 23.87 -11.23
CA ASN A 43 -6.57 24.71 -10.98
C ASN A 43 -6.77 25.80 -9.89
N GLU A 44 -7.90 25.89 -9.24
CA GLU A 44 -8.06 26.77 -8.08
C GLU A 44 -7.08 26.38 -6.98
N LYS A 45 -6.54 27.39 -6.27
CA LYS A 45 -5.66 27.20 -5.12
C LYS A 45 -6.17 28.05 -3.97
N LYS A 46 -6.29 27.41 -2.81
CA LYS A 46 -6.60 28.08 -1.55
C LYS A 46 -5.46 27.83 -0.57
N GLU A 47 -4.75 28.88 -0.21
CA GLU A 47 -3.73 28.82 0.82
C GLU A 47 -4.37 28.56 2.18
N VAL A 48 -3.93 27.49 2.86
CA VAL A 48 -4.35 27.13 4.21
C VAL A 48 -3.26 27.51 5.20
N PHE A 49 -2.01 27.22 4.85
CA PHE A 49 -0.81 27.62 5.58
C PHE A 49 0.25 28.10 4.61
N SER A 50 1.25 28.83 5.11
CA SER A 50 2.37 29.37 4.31
C SER A 50 3.22 28.33 3.56
N PHE A 51 2.94 27.06 3.73
CA PHE A 51 3.61 25.93 3.10
C PHE A 51 2.63 24.90 2.51
N PHE A 52 1.32 25.11 2.60
CA PHE A 52 0.28 24.16 2.26
C PHE A 52 -0.92 24.81 1.61
N ASN A 53 -1.30 24.33 0.44
CA ASN A 53 -2.50 24.71 -0.30
C ASN A 53 -3.46 23.54 -0.43
N LEU A 54 -4.75 23.83 -0.45
CA LEU A 54 -5.75 22.98 -1.10
C LEU A 54 -5.91 23.46 -2.56
N THR A 55 -6.01 22.51 -3.47
CA THR A 55 -6.14 22.77 -4.91
C THR A 55 -7.02 21.72 -5.55
N LEU A 56 -7.39 21.89 -6.81
CA LEU A 56 -8.01 20.82 -7.62
C LEU A 56 -7.19 20.59 -8.87
N ARG A 57 -6.60 19.39 -8.98
CA ARG A 57 -5.81 18.95 -10.11
C ARG A 57 -6.33 17.64 -10.67
N HIS A 58 -6.29 17.51 -11.98
CA HIS A 58 -6.62 16.27 -12.69
C HIS A 58 -5.35 15.64 -13.22
N ASN A 59 -4.92 14.55 -12.61
CA ASN A 59 -3.68 13.87 -12.92
C ASN A 59 -3.96 12.69 -13.88
N THR A 60 -3.58 12.85 -15.13
CA THR A 60 -3.74 11.81 -16.17
C THR A 60 -2.57 10.82 -16.22
N GLY A 61 -1.48 11.11 -15.49
CA GLY A 61 -0.27 10.28 -15.45
C GLY A 61 -0.11 9.47 -14.18
N ALA A 62 1.14 9.13 -13.86
CA ALA A 62 1.55 8.58 -12.59
C ALA A 62 1.90 9.69 -11.58
N ALA A 63 2.42 9.28 -10.42
CA ALA A 63 2.98 10.19 -9.44
C ALA A 63 3.94 11.20 -10.12
N PHE A 64 3.91 12.44 -9.66
CA PHE A 64 4.71 13.55 -10.21
C PHE A 64 4.38 13.88 -11.67
N SER A 65 3.16 13.64 -12.14
CA SER A 65 2.72 13.90 -13.52
C SER A 65 3.58 13.18 -14.59
N PHE A 66 4.26 12.10 -14.19
CA PHE A 66 5.01 11.28 -15.13
C PHE A 66 4.07 10.74 -16.22
N LEU A 67 4.41 10.94 -17.48
CA LEU A 67 3.61 10.61 -18.67
C LEU A 67 2.26 11.36 -18.77
N ALA A 68 2.05 12.49 -18.10
CA ALA A 68 0.79 13.22 -18.16
C ALA A 68 0.39 13.63 -19.60
N ASN A 69 1.35 13.85 -20.51
CA ASN A 69 1.14 14.29 -21.88
C ASN A 69 1.39 13.21 -22.94
N ALA A 70 1.28 11.94 -22.61
CA ALA A 70 1.65 10.83 -23.51
C ALA A 70 0.52 10.35 -24.44
N GLY A 71 -0.46 11.21 -24.78
CA GLY A 71 -1.47 10.91 -25.83
C GLY A 71 -2.63 9.99 -25.40
N GLY A 72 -2.84 9.79 -24.07
CA GLY A 72 -4.04 9.12 -23.53
C GLY A 72 -3.91 7.60 -23.25
N TRP A 73 -2.88 6.93 -23.80
CA TRP A 73 -2.67 5.48 -23.55
C TRP A 73 -2.26 5.19 -22.09
N GLN A 74 -1.65 6.17 -21.42
CA GLN A 74 -1.19 6.08 -20.04
C GLN A 74 -2.32 5.76 -19.06
N ARG A 75 -3.55 6.24 -19.30
CA ARG A 75 -4.72 5.88 -18.51
C ARG A 75 -4.88 4.36 -18.45
N TRP A 76 -4.89 3.70 -19.60
CA TRP A 76 -5.08 2.26 -19.68
C TRP A 76 -3.90 1.48 -19.13
N PHE A 77 -2.68 1.96 -19.38
CA PHE A 77 -1.48 1.37 -18.81
C PHE A 77 -1.54 1.36 -17.28
N PHE A 78 -1.81 2.51 -16.64
CA PHE A 78 -1.89 2.57 -15.18
C PHE A 78 -3.13 1.82 -14.64
N THR A 79 -4.23 1.80 -15.34
CA THR A 79 -5.41 1.01 -14.97
C THR A 79 -5.07 -0.48 -14.92
N ILE A 80 -4.47 -1.02 -15.97
CA ILE A 80 -4.07 -2.44 -16.04
C ILE A 80 -3.02 -2.74 -14.96
N LEU A 81 -1.96 -1.94 -14.88
CA LEU A 81 -0.90 -2.12 -13.89
C LEU A 81 -1.46 -2.14 -12.46
N THR A 82 -2.28 -1.15 -12.11
CA THR A 82 -2.88 -1.06 -10.77
C THR A 82 -3.83 -2.24 -10.50
N THR A 83 -4.58 -2.68 -11.50
CA THR A 83 -5.45 -3.87 -11.36
C THR A 83 -4.63 -5.13 -11.07
N VAL A 84 -3.56 -5.37 -11.83
CA VAL A 84 -2.67 -6.53 -11.62
C VAL A 84 -2.03 -6.47 -10.24
N VAL A 85 -1.48 -5.32 -9.85
CA VAL A 85 -0.89 -5.12 -8.53
C VAL A 85 -1.92 -5.35 -7.42
N SER A 86 -3.15 -4.84 -7.56
CA SER A 86 -4.22 -5.05 -6.57
C SER A 86 -4.56 -6.53 -6.40
N ILE A 87 -4.62 -7.31 -7.48
CA ILE A 87 -4.85 -8.76 -7.42
C ILE A 87 -3.70 -9.44 -6.64
N VAL A 88 -2.46 -9.10 -6.95
CA VAL A 88 -1.29 -9.63 -6.23
C VAL A 88 -1.36 -9.30 -4.74
N LEU A 89 -1.69 -8.06 -4.38
CA LEU A 89 -1.82 -7.63 -2.99
C LEU A 89 -2.94 -8.38 -2.24
N VAL A 90 -4.10 -8.58 -2.87
CA VAL A 90 -5.19 -9.38 -2.29
C VAL A 90 -4.71 -10.80 -1.98
N VAL A 91 -4.07 -11.47 -2.95
CA VAL A 91 -3.53 -12.81 -2.74
C VAL A 91 -2.45 -12.81 -1.65
N TRP A 92 -1.61 -11.80 -1.60
CA TRP A 92 -0.54 -11.69 -0.59
C TRP A 92 -1.13 -11.51 0.82
N ILE A 93 -2.10 -10.61 1.00
CA ILE A 93 -2.78 -10.40 2.30
C ILE A 93 -3.38 -11.71 2.83
N THR A 94 -3.96 -12.56 1.97
CA THR A 94 -4.52 -13.85 2.41
C THR A 94 -3.47 -14.87 2.82
N ARG A 95 -2.22 -14.69 2.40
CA ARG A 95 -1.10 -15.61 2.67
C ARG A 95 -0.18 -15.16 3.80
N VAL A 96 -0.29 -13.92 4.25
CA VAL A 96 0.55 -13.41 5.35
C VAL A 96 0.22 -14.14 6.65
N GLY A 97 1.27 -14.52 7.39
CA GLY A 97 1.15 -15.27 8.64
C GLY A 97 0.43 -14.47 9.74
N ARG A 98 -0.36 -15.17 10.55
CA ARG A 98 -1.23 -14.60 11.59
C ARG A 98 -0.54 -13.77 12.69
N TYR A 99 0.78 -13.78 12.77
CA TYR A 99 1.54 -13.10 13.83
C TYR A 99 2.26 -11.84 13.37
N ARG A 100 1.97 -11.35 12.15
CA ARG A 100 2.56 -10.13 11.60
C ARG A 100 1.53 -9.02 11.56
N VAL A 101 1.95 -7.80 11.89
CA VAL A 101 1.09 -6.62 11.87
C VAL A 101 1.57 -5.62 10.82
N LEU A 102 2.87 -5.32 10.75
CA LEU A 102 3.40 -4.27 9.87
C LEU A 102 3.26 -4.63 8.39
N GLU A 103 3.61 -5.87 8.02
CA GLU A 103 3.52 -6.33 6.64
C GLU A 103 2.07 -6.26 6.10
N PRO A 104 1.06 -6.90 6.73
CA PRO A 104 -0.30 -6.84 6.21
C PRO A 104 -0.94 -5.45 6.34
N LEU A 105 -0.55 -4.63 7.32
CA LEU A 105 -0.96 -3.23 7.39
C LEU A 105 -0.42 -2.45 6.20
N GLY A 106 0.87 -2.58 5.88
CA GLY A 106 1.48 -1.96 4.71
C GLY A 106 0.79 -2.39 3.41
N LEU A 107 0.52 -3.70 3.26
CA LEU A 107 -0.22 -4.23 2.10
C LEU A 107 -1.64 -3.67 2.00
N ALA A 108 -2.35 -3.56 3.12
CA ALA A 108 -3.71 -3.01 3.17
C ALA A 108 -3.76 -1.52 2.78
N LEU A 109 -2.78 -0.73 3.24
CA LEU A 109 -2.67 0.69 2.88
C LEU A 109 -2.37 0.85 1.38
N VAL A 110 -1.42 0.07 0.84
CA VAL A 110 -1.12 0.10 -0.59
C VAL A 110 -2.33 -0.35 -1.41
N LEU A 111 -3.03 -1.41 -1.01
CA LEU A 111 -4.22 -1.90 -1.69
C LEU A 111 -5.33 -0.84 -1.69
N GLY A 112 -5.63 -0.24 -0.53
CA GLY A 112 -6.66 0.78 -0.41
C GLY A 112 -6.39 1.99 -1.29
N GLY A 113 -5.16 2.52 -1.24
CA GLY A 113 -4.74 3.64 -2.10
C GLY A 113 -4.74 3.27 -3.59
N ALA A 114 -4.25 2.08 -3.95
CA ALA A 114 -4.28 1.61 -5.33
C ALA A 114 -5.72 1.54 -5.88
N LEU A 115 -6.67 1.00 -5.11
CA LEU A 115 -8.07 0.89 -5.50
C LEU A 115 -8.76 2.27 -5.59
N GLY A 116 -8.46 3.21 -4.69
CA GLY A 116 -8.97 4.58 -4.76
C GLY A 116 -8.56 5.28 -6.06
N ASN A 117 -7.26 5.25 -6.39
CA ASN A 117 -6.76 5.83 -7.64
C ASN A 117 -7.18 5.03 -8.90
N LEU A 118 -7.45 3.73 -8.77
CA LEU A 118 -8.01 2.91 -9.85
C LEU A 118 -9.44 3.32 -10.17
N TYR A 119 -10.27 3.54 -9.15
CA TYR A 119 -11.64 4.00 -9.32
C TYR A 119 -11.70 5.28 -10.15
N ASP A 120 -10.92 6.29 -9.81
CA ASP A 120 -10.84 7.54 -10.54
C ASP A 120 -10.45 7.33 -12.01
N ARG A 121 -9.40 6.53 -12.27
CA ARG A 121 -8.95 6.26 -13.64
C ARG A 121 -9.99 5.56 -14.49
N VAL A 122 -10.75 4.65 -13.91
CA VAL A 122 -11.82 3.93 -14.63
C VAL A 122 -13.01 4.84 -14.89
N THR A 123 -13.45 5.62 -13.91
CA THR A 123 -14.66 6.43 -13.98
C THR A 123 -14.45 7.79 -14.64
N LEU A 124 -13.39 8.51 -14.22
CA LEU A 124 -13.12 9.88 -14.66
C LEU A 124 -12.08 9.96 -15.79
N GLY A 125 -11.17 9.00 -15.87
CA GLY A 125 -10.05 9.01 -16.81
C GLY A 125 -8.79 9.69 -16.29
N TYR A 126 -8.85 10.27 -15.11
CA TYR A 126 -7.76 10.93 -14.40
C TYR A 126 -7.90 10.68 -12.90
N VAL A 127 -6.88 11.00 -12.12
CA VAL A 127 -6.91 10.98 -10.67
C VAL A 127 -7.12 12.40 -10.14
N VAL A 128 -7.97 12.54 -9.12
CA VAL A 128 -8.21 13.83 -8.46
C VAL A 128 -7.15 14.02 -7.38
N ASP A 129 -6.32 15.07 -7.52
CA ASP A 129 -5.29 15.48 -6.57
C ASP A 129 -5.66 16.85 -5.98
N PHE A 130 -5.54 16.99 -4.64
CA PHE A 130 -6.03 18.19 -3.97
C PHE A 130 -5.14 18.71 -2.85
N ILE A 131 -4.06 18.02 -2.48
CA ILE A 131 -3.09 18.40 -1.46
C ILE A 131 -1.83 18.89 -2.15
N GLU A 132 -1.43 20.13 -1.95
CA GLU A 132 -0.23 20.71 -2.55
C GLU A 132 0.65 21.35 -1.47
N PHE A 133 1.88 20.84 -1.31
CA PHE A 133 2.88 21.49 -0.48
C PHE A 133 3.77 22.41 -1.30
N HIS A 134 4.24 23.49 -0.68
CA HIS A 134 5.17 24.41 -1.32
C HIS A 134 6.16 25.03 -0.34
N TRP A 135 7.29 25.50 -0.86
CA TRP A 135 8.28 26.25 -0.13
C TRP A 135 8.33 27.68 -0.65
N LYS A 136 7.94 28.66 0.21
CA LYS A 136 7.97 30.10 -0.09
C LYS A 136 7.26 30.48 -1.41
N ASN A 137 6.21 29.81 -1.80
CA ASN A 137 5.48 30.01 -3.08
C ASN A 137 6.37 29.98 -4.34
N ARG A 138 7.53 29.29 -4.27
CA ARG A 138 8.48 29.16 -5.40
C ARG A 138 8.67 27.72 -5.85
N HIS A 139 8.71 26.78 -4.90
CA HIS A 139 8.90 25.37 -5.18
C HIS A 139 7.67 24.61 -4.72
N PHE A 140 6.89 24.13 -5.68
CA PHE A 140 5.68 23.38 -5.45
C PHE A 140 5.96 21.89 -5.59
N PHE A 141 5.56 21.12 -4.58
CA PHE A 141 5.50 19.69 -4.70
C PHE A 141 4.28 19.33 -5.53
N PRO A 142 4.35 18.33 -6.44
CA PRO A 142 3.20 17.89 -7.20
C PRO A 142 2.02 17.57 -6.28
N ALA A 143 0.82 18.00 -6.67
CA ALA A 143 -0.38 17.72 -5.90
C ALA A 143 -0.60 16.20 -5.79
N PHE A 144 -1.20 15.78 -4.69
CA PHE A 144 -1.48 14.38 -4.37
C PHE A 144 -2.79 14.27 -3.56
N ASN A 145 -3.18 13.05 -3.19
CA ASN A 145 -4.43 12.72 -2.50
C ASN A 145 -4.21 11.73 -1.36
N ILE A 146 -5.29 11.28 -0.71
CA ILE A 146 -5.24 10.32 0.41
C ILE A 146 -4.75 8.95 -0.06
N ALA A 147 -5.12 8.51 -1.28
CA ALA A 147 -4.64 7.25 -1.84
C ALA A 147 -3.11 7.24 -1.99
N ASP A 148 -2.51 8.33 -2.48
CA ASP A 148 -1.06 8.45 -2.64
C ASP A 148 -0.33 8.45 -1.29
N MET A 149 -0.91 9.09 -0.27
CA MET A 149 -0.41 9.03 1.11
C MET A 149 -0.44 7.60 1.63
N ALA A 150 -1.56 6.89 1.43
CA ALA A 150 -1.70 5.51 1.88
C ALA A 150 -0.70 4.59 1.17
N ILE A 151 -0.51 4.73 -0.14
CA ILE A 151 0.49 3.96 -0.90
C ILE A 151 1.89 4.24 -0.36
N SER A 152 2.25 5.50 -0.16
CA SER A 152 3.57 5.90 0.32
C SER A 152 3.87 5.40 1.74
N CYS A 153 2.91 5.56 2.66
CA CYS A 153 3.02 5.05 4.03
C CYS A 153 3.07 3.51 4.04
N GLY A 154 2.24 2.86 3.24
CA GLY A 154 2.23 1.40 3.13
C GLY A 154 3.55 0.85 2.59
N ALA A 155 4.10 1.46 1.54
CA ALA A 155 5.41 1.11 1.00
C ALA A 155 6.53 1.31 2.04
N ALA A 156 6.53 2.43 2.77
CA ALA A 156 7.48 2.68 3.84
C ALA A 156 7.40 1.62 4.95
N LEU A 157 6.18 1.20 5.36
CA LEU A 157 5.98 0.14 6.35
C LEU A 157 6.52 -1.21 5.85
N LEU A 158 6.31 -1.56 4.58
CA LEU A 158 6.82 -2.80 3.99
C LEU A 158 8.35 -2.82 3.96
N ILE A 159 8.98 -1.71 3.57
CA ILE A 159 10.44 -1.56 3.60
C ILE A 159 10.95 -1.70 5.03
N PHE A 160 10.33 -1.02 5.99
CA PHE A 160 10.70 -1.05 7.39
C PHE A 160 10.56 -2.47 8.00
N ASP A 161 9.43 -3.15 7.73
CA ASP A 161 9.25 -4.56 8.15
C ASP A 161 10.33 -5.47 7.58
N ASN A 162 10.66 -5.29 6.30
CA ASN A 162 11.70 -6.08 5.66
C ASN A 162 13.07 -5.83 6.29
N LEU A 163 13.46 -4.57 6.55
CA LEU A 163 14.73 -4.23 7.17
C LEU A 163 14.86 -4.78 8.60
N LEU A 164 13.79 -4.74 9.40
CA LEU A 164 13.81 -5.21 10.78
C LEU A 164 13.81 -6.73 10.91
N PHE A 165 13.14 -7.44 10.00
CA PHE A 165 12.84 -8.86 10.18
C PHE A 165 13.46 -9.78 9.10
N SER A 166 14.17 -9.26 8.09
CA SER A 166 14.82 -10.07 7.06
C SER A 166 15.82 -11.07 7.64
N HIS A 167 16.68 -10.64 8.54
CA HIS A 167 17.70 -11.50 9.16
C HIS A 167 17.10 -12.66 9.98
N LYS A 168 15.99 -12.42 10.67
CA LYS A 168 15.30 -13.47 11.43
C LYS A 168 14.60 -14.47 10.51
N ARG A 169 14.16 -14.05 9.34
CA ARG A 169 13.53 -14.91 8.32
C ARG A 169 14.54 -15.87 7.72
N GLU A 170 15.74 -15.38 7.40
CA GLU A 170 16.82 -16.20 6.83
C GLU A 170 17.34 -17.23 7.82
N ALA A 171 17.52 -16.84 9.10
CA ALA A 171 17.94 -17.75 10.14
C ALA A 171 16.93 -18.90 10.35
N GLY A 172 15.65 -18.58 10.51
CA GLY A 172 14.60 -19.59 10.67
C GLY A 172 14.47 -20.53 9.46
N SER A 173 14.63 -20.02 8.24
CA SER A 173 14.60 -20.81 7.02
C SER A 173 15.80 -21.76 6.88
N ARG A 174 16.97 -21.37 7.36
CA ARG A 174 18.18 -22.23 7.39
C ARG A 174 18.03 -23.35 8.39
N ASP A 175 17.50 -23.07 9.58
CA ASP A 175 17.28 -24.07 10.62
C ASP A 175 16.26 -25.14 10.16
N THR A 176 15.15 -24.73 9.56
CA THR A 176 14.13 -25.65 9.03
C THR A 176 14.70 -26.56 7.93
N ARG A 177 15.49 -25.99 7.00
CA ARG A 177 16.16 -26.80 5.94
C ARG A 177 17.19 -27.77 6.50
N ALA A 178 17.91 -27.36 7.54
CA ALA A 178 18.90 -28.23 8.20
C ALA A 178 18.22 -29.41 8.91
N GLU A 179 17.06 -29.16 9.57
CA GLU A 179 16.27 -30.21 10.21
C GLU A 179 15.66 -31.18 9.18
N GLU A 180 15.10 -30.67 8.08
CA GLU A 180 14.57 -31.51 6.99
C GLU A 180 15.66 -32.40 6.38
N SER A 181 16.86 -31.84 6.18
CA SER A 181 17.99 -32.57 5.63
C SER A 181 18.44 -33.71 6.56
N ARG A 182 18.52 -33.46 7.87
CA ARG A 182 18.85 -34.47 8.88
C ARG A 182 17.80 -35.57 8.94
N THR A 183 16.52 -35.20 8.91
CA THR A 183 15.42 -36.18 8.94
C THR A 183 15.43 -37.09 7.74
N LYS A 184 15.73 -36.59 6.53
CA LYS A 184 15.86 -37.37 5.32
C LYS A 184 17.08 -38.33 5.37
N GLU A 185 18.20 -37.85 5.89
CA GLU A 185 19.40 -38.67 6.07
C GLU A 185 19.18 -39.82 7.07
N ASP A 186 18.50 -39.53 8.18
CA ASP A 186 18.14 -40.56 9.20
C ASP A 186 17.14 -41.58 8.65
N GLN A 187 16.18 -41.16 7.83
CA GLN A 187 15.27 -42.10 7.14
C GLN A 187 16.00 -43.00 6.16
N PHE A 188 16.95 -42.44 5.41
CA PHE A 188 17.76 -43.22 4.47
C PHE A 188 18.64 -44.25 5.17
N LYS A 189 19.23 -43.93 6.33
CA LYS A 189 20.07 -44.84 7.13
C LYS A 189 19.24 -45.95 7.81
N ARG A 190 17.94 -45.77 8.02
CA ARG A 190 17.04 -46.75 8.63
C ARG A 190 16.28 -47.62 7.63
N ALA A 191 16.42 -47.38 6.34
CA ALA A 191 15.79 -48.21 5.31
C ALA A 191 16.40 -49.61 5.31
N PRO A 192 15.60 -50.69 5.40
CA PRO A 192 16.08 -52.04 5.38
C PRO A 192 16.74 -52.33 4.03
N LYS A 193 17.90 -53.04 4.08
CA LYS A 193 18.61 -53.58 2.90
C LYS A 193 17.87 -54.76 2.32
#